data_ab46f79b9c5ddaba8295480beb32be1a
#
_entry.id   ab46f79b9c5ddaba8295480beb32be1a
#
_cell.length_a   1.000
_cell.length_b   1.000
_cell.length_c   1.000
_cell.angle_alpha   90.00
_cell.angle_beta   90.00
_cell.angle_gamma   90.00
#
_symmetry.space_group_name_H-M   'P 1'
#
loop_
_entity.id
_entity.type
_entity.pdbx_description
1 polymer ?
#
loop_
_entity_poly.entity_id
_entity_poly.type
_entity_poly.pdbx_seq_one_letter_code
_entity_poly.pdbx_strand_id
1 'polypeptide(L)'
;MKTSKILTIIGGGMAGCEAAWQAANMGVKVDLYEMRPKVKTFAHNTDYLGEMVCSNSFRSDDNEYNAVGLLHWEMYEGNGLIIKSAIDNRLPAGGALAVDRDNFGKCITAKIN
;
A
#
# COMPACT_ATOMS: atom_id res chain seq x y z
N MET A 1 -14.09 -19.36 -25.26
CA MET A 1 -14.86 -18.20 -24.78
C MET A 1 -14.21 -17.65 -23.51
N LYS A 2 -13.88 -16.38 -23.51
CA LYS A 2 -13.30 -15.76 -22.32
C LYS A 2 -14.41 -15.28 -21.41
N THR A 3 -14.42 -15.77 -20.18
CA THR A 3 -15.30 -15.25 -19.13
C THR A 3 -14.59 -14.10 -18.47
N SER A 4 -15.12 -12.88 -18.60
CA SER A 4 -14.61 -11.74 -17.84
C SER A 4 -15.03 -11.89 -16.40
N LYS A 5 -14.08 -12.18 -15.53
CA LYS A 5 -14.29 -12.17 -14.09
C LYS A 5 -13.80 -10.86 -13.51
N ILE A 6 -14.56 -10.34 -12.57
CA ILE A 6 -14.21 -9.12 -11.83
C ILE A 6 -13.85 -9.54 -10.41
N LEU A 7 -12.69 -9.14 -9.94
CA LEU A 7 -12.30 -9.30 -8.54
C LEU A 7 -12.86 -8.12 -7.74
N THR A 8 -13.70 -8.40 -6.78
CA THR A 8 -14.21 -7.37 -5.87
C THR A 8 -13.37 -7.34 -4.60
N ILE A 9 -12.87 -6.17 -4.26
CA ILE A 9 -12.07 -5.94 -3.04
C ILE A 9 -12.82 -4.93 -2.18
N ILE A 10 -13.02 -5.27 -0.92
CA ILE A 10 -13.68 -4.42 0.06
C ILE A 10 -12.63 -3.88 1.03
N GLY A 11 -12.42 -2.58 1.00
CA GLY A 11 -11.46 -1.87 1.85
C GLY A 11 -10.25 -1.38 1.08
N GLY A 12 -10.07 -0.07 1.06
CA GLY A 12 -8.98 0.64 0.38
C GLY A 12 -7.80 0.97 1.30
N GLY A 13 -7.54 0.13 2.30
CA GLY A 13 -6.32 0.21 3.10
C GLY A 13 -5.11 -0.35 2.35
N MET A 14 -3.98 -0.50 3.04
CA MET A 14 -2.75 -0.99 2.41
C MET A 14 -2.92 -2.37 1.80
N ALA A 15 -3.57 -3.30 2.51
CA ALA A 15 -3.78 -4.66 2.02
C ALA A 15 -4.67 -4.70 0.78
N GLY A 16 -5.80 -3.99 0.81
CA GLY A 16 -6.73 -3.94 -0.33
C GLY A 16 -6.12 -3.27 -1.56
N CYS A 17 -5.36 -2.20 -1.35
CA CYS A 17 -4.66 -1.52 -2.44
C CYS A 17 -3.57 -2.39 -3.06
N GLU A 18 -2.79 -3.13 -2.26
CA GLU A 18 -1.79 -4.06 -2.78
C GLU A 18 -2.45 -5.19 -3.58
N ALA A 19 -3.54 -5.76 -3.06
CA ALA A 19 -4.28 -6.80 -3.77
C ALA A 19 -4.83 -6.30 -5.12
N ALA A 20 -5.40 -5.10 -5.14
CA ALA A 20 -5.91 -4.46 -6.36
C ALA A 20 -4.80 -4.24 -7.38
N TRP A 21 -3.66 -3.74 -6.94
CA TRP A 21 -2.48 -3.49 -7.77
C TRP A 21 -1.95 -4.78 -8.40
N GLN A 22 -1.75 -5.81 -7.59
CA GLN A 22 -1.23 -7.08 -8.07
C GLN A 22 -2.21 -7.76 -9.05
N ALA A 23 -3.49 -7.78 -8.73
CA ALA A 23 -4.50 -8.38 -9.62
C ALA A 23 -4.60 -7.63 -10.94
N ALA A 24 -4.61 -6.30 -10.91
CA ALA A 24 -4.67 -5.47 -12.11
C ALA A 24 -3.44 -5.69 -13.01
N ASN A 25 -2.26 -5.80 -12.42
CA ASN A 25 -1.03 -6.07 -13.16
C ASN A 25 -0.99 -7.48 -13.77
N MET A 26 -1.81 -8.39 -13.26
CA MET A 26 -2.01 -9.72 -13.85
C MET A 26 -3.11 -9.74 -14.92
N GLY A 27 -3.69 -8.60 -15.25
CA GLY A 27 -4.75 -8.49 -16.25
C GLY A 27 -6.15 -8.79 -15.72
N VAL A 28 -6.32 -8.86 -14.40
CA VAL A 28 -7.63 -9.07 -13.77
C VAL A 28 -8.33 -7.73 -13.59
N LYS A 29 -9.59 -7.65 -13.98
CA LYS A 29 -10.41 -6.47 -13.72
C LYS A 29 -10.78 -6.42 -12.24
N VAL A 30 -10.57 -5.27 -11.58
CA VAL A 30 -10.78 -5.10 -10.15
C VAL A 30 -11.78 -3.99 -9.87
N ASP A 31 -12.73 -4.27 -8.99
CA ASP A 31 -13.58 -3.25 -8.37
C ASP A 31 -13.17 -3.11 -6.89
N LEU A 32 -12.60 -1.97 -6.53
CA LEU A 32 -12.18 -1.66 -5.17
C LEU A 32 -13.19 -0.72 -4.52
N TYR A 33 -13.75 -1.14 -3.39
CA TYR A 33 -14.71 -0.37 -2.62
C TYR A 33 -14.09 0.13 -1.32
N GLU A 34 -14.22 1.43 -1.07
CA GLU A 34 -13.72 2.07 0.15
C GLU A 34 -14.84 2.91 0.78
N MET A 35 -15.03 2.80 2.08
CA MET A 35 -16.10 3.50 2.78
C MET A 35 -15.84 5.00 2.95
N ARG A 36 -14.58 5.43 3.00
CA ARG A 36 -14.26 6.87 3.08
C ARG A 36 -14.48 7.57 1.74
N PRO A 37 -14.87 8.80 1.71
CA PRO A 37 -15.05 9.75 2.82
C PRO A 37 -16.38 9.62 3.58
N LYS A 38 -17.31 8.80 3.14
CA LYS A 38 -18.65 8.74 3.75
C LYS A 38 -18.61 8.26 5.21
N VAL A 39 -17.81 7.24 5.50
CA VAL A 39 -17.65 6.68 6.83
C VAL A 39 -16.16 6.60 7.16
N LYS A 40 -15.77 7.01 8.35
CA LYS A 40 -14.39 6.94 8.86
C LYS A 40 -14.35 6.22 10.19
N THR A 41 -13.19 5.61 10.50
CA THR A 41 -12.90 5.11 11.85
C THR A 41 -12.15 6.19 12.65
N PHE A 42 -11.95 5.97 13.95
CA PHE A 42 -11.14 6.87 14.78
C PHE A 42 -9.68 6.97 14.31
N ALA A 43 -9.18 5.92 13.67
CA ALA A 43 -7.80 5.87 13.23
C ALA A 43 -7.54 6.72 11.97
N HIS A 44 -8.54 6.92 11.13
CA HIS A 44 -8.37 7.59 9.84
C HIS A 44 -8.42 9.10 9.97
N ASN A 45 -7.45 9.79 9.36
CA ASN A 45 -7.33 11.24 9.34
C ASN A 45 -7.53 11.85 7.95
N THR A 46 -7.46 11.04 6.89
CA THR A 46 -7.57 11.48 5.50
C THR A 46 -8.54 10.61 4.72
N ASP A 47 -8.83 11.01 3.49
CA ASP A 47 -9.61 10.23 2.54
C ASP A 47 -8.72 9.45 1.57
N TYR A 48 -7.40 9.49 1.75
CA TYR A 48 -6.47 8.77 0.88
C TYR A 48 -6.58 7.27 1.07
N LEU A 49 -6.40 6.54 -0.04
CA LEU A 49 -6.23 5.09 -0.01
C LEU A 49 -4.89 4.71 0.63
N GLY A 50 -4.83 3.54 1.24
CA GLY A 50 -3.59 3.04 1.82
C GLY A 50 -3.08 3.83 3.02
N GLU A 51 -3.92 4.55 3.73
CA GLU A 51 -3.48 5.41 4.83
C GLU A 51 -2.81 4.62 5.95
N MET A 52 -1.64 5.10 6.38
CA MET A 52 -0.96 4.60 7.57
C MET A 52 -1.56 5.26 8.80
N VAL A 53 -2.21 4.47 9.66
CA VAL A 53 -3.02 5.01 10.76
C VAL A 53 -2.32 4.96 12.12
N CYS A 54 -1.32 4.09 12.31
CA CYS A 54 -0.67 3.89 13.62
C CYS A 54 0.64 4.66 13.76
N SER A 55 1.48 4.65 12.73
CA SER A 55 2.78 5.29 12.74
C SER A 55 3.16 5.64 11.30
N ASN A 56 4.37 6.22 11.14
CA ASN A 56 4.93 6.48 9.82
C ASN A 56 6.09 5.54 9.48
N SER A 57 6.25 4.42 10.20
CA SER A 57 7.40 3.53 10.04
C SER A 57 6.97 2.12 9.62
N PHE A 58 7.66 1.58 8.62
CA PHE A 58 7.61 0.18 8.24
C PHE A 58 8.69 -0.65 8.94
N ARG A 59 9.36 -0.08 9.96
CA ARG A 59 10.39 -0.72 10.76
C ARG A 59 11.69 -0.90 9.97
N SER A 60 12.52 -1.88 10.36
CA SER A 60 13.85 -2.07 9.79
C SER A 60 13.81 -2.37 8.29
N ASP A 61 14.73 -1.75 7.56
CA ASP A 61 14.94 -1.97 6.13
C ASP A 61 16.20 -2.81 5.84
N ASP A 62 16.79 -3.42 6.87
CA ASP A 62 17.96 -4.30 6.75
C ASP A 62 17.53 -5.68 6.25
N ASN A 63 17.81 -5.96 4.98
CA ASN A 63 17.41 -7.21 4.33
C ASN A 63 18.37 -8.38 4.59
N GLU A 64 19.52 -8.12 5.22
CA GLU A 64 20.51 -9.16 5.48
C GLU A 64 20.36 -9.78 6.89
N TYR A 65 20.05 -8.95 7.89
CA TYR A 65 20.06 -9.38 9.28
C TYR A 65 18.74 -9.17 10.02
N ASN A 66 17.70 -8.73 9.34
CA ASN A 66 16.40 -8.46 9.96
C ASN A 66 15.25 -9.02 9.11
N ALA A 67 14.36 -9.80 9.74
CA ALA A 67 13.26 -10.45 9.05
C ALA A 67 12.29 -9.45 8.39
N VAL A 68 12.06 -8.31 9.03
CA VAL A 68 11.18 -7.25 8.47
C VAL A 68 11.83 -6.64 7.22
N GLY A 69 13.13 -6.37 7.27
CA GLY A 69 13.88 -5.87 6.13
C GLY A 69 13.93 -6.87 4.98
N LEU A 70 14.04 -8.16 5.27
CA LEU A 70 13.96 -9.20 4.26
C LEU A 70 12.58 -9.22 3.60
N LEU A 71 11.51 -9.08 4.37
CA LEU A 71 10.15 -8.99 3.83
C LEU A 71 10.00 -7.78 2.92
N HIS A 72 10.55 -6.63 3.28
CA HIS A 72 10.57 -5.44 2.40
C HIS A 72 11.23 -5.75 1.06
N TRP A 73 12.38 -6.43 1.10
CA TRP A 73 13.09 -6.81 -0.12
C TRP A 73 12.26 -7.75 -0.99
N GLU A 74 11.63 -8.74 -0.39
CA GLU A 74 10.74 -9.67 -1.13
C GLU A 74 9.57 -8.95 -1.77
N MET A 75 8.92 -8.04 -1.05
CA MET A 75 7.82 -7.22 -1.58
C MET A 75 8.29 -6.32 -2.72
N TYR A 76 9.48 -5.75 -2.63
CA TYR A 76 10.08 -4.94 -3.68
C TYR A 76 10.32 -5.78 -4.95
N GLU A 77 10.90 -6.95 -4.80
CA GLU A 77 11.14 -7.89 -5.92
C GLU A 77 9.82 -8.35 -6.56
N GLY A 78 8.77 -8.46 -5.77
CA GLY A 78 7.41 -8.74 -6.25
C GLY A 78 6.68 -7.56 -6.88
N ASN A 79 7.37 -6.45 -7.12
CA ASN A 79 6.79 -5.22 -7.68
C ASN A 79 5.63 -4.66 -6.83
N GLY A 80 5.77 -4.73 -5.50
CA GLY A 80 4.75 -4.28 -4.56
C GLY A 80 4.46 -2.79 -4.63
N LEU A 81 3.19 -2.44 -4.64
CA LEU A 81 2.72 -1.06 -4.61
C LEU A 81 3.13 -0.36 -3.31
N ILE A 82 2.86 -1.00 -2.17
CA ILE A 82 3.06 -0.41 -0.85
C ILE A 82 4.54 -0.14 -0.60
N ILE A 83 5.40 -1.13 -0.83
CA ILE A 83 6.84 -0.97 -0.56
C ILE A 83 7.48 0.06 -1.48
N LYS A 84 7.15 0.07 -2.75
CA LYS A 84 7.71 1.04 -3.70
C LYS A 84 7.23 2.46 -3.41
N SER A 85 5.96 2.62 -3.04
CA SER A 85 5.43 3.92 -2.64
C SER A 85 6.04 4.41 -1.32
N ALA A 86 6.35 3.50 -0.40
CA ALA A 86 7.06 3.84 0.83
C ALA A 86 8.48 4.34 0.54
N ILE A 87 9.21 3.66 -0.33
CA ILE A 87 10.57 4.07 -0.74
C ILE A 87 10.55 5.44 -1.42
N ASP A 88 9.59 5.68 -2.31
CA ASP A 88 9.45 6.96 -3.01
C ASP A 88 9.14 8.14 -2.06
N ASN A 89 8.60 7.87 -0.90
CA ASN A 89 8.19 8.89 0.08
C ASN A 89 8.91 8.75 1.41
N ARG A 90 10.10 8.13 1.41
CA ARG A 90 10.85 7.88 2.65
C ARG A 90 11.43 9.16 3.23
N LEU A 91 11.50 9.16 4.55
CA LEU A 91 12.16 10.19 5.35
C LEU A 91 13.41 9.61 6.01
N PRO A 92 14.43 10.46 6.32
CA PRO A 92 15.61 9.99 7.04
C PRO A 92 15.22 9.43 8.42
N ALA A 93 15.60 8.16 8.68
CA ALA A 93 15.27 7.46 9.92
C ALA A 93 16.29 6.35 10.23
N GLY A 94 17.55 6.55 9.88
CA GLY A 94 18.59 5.55 10.08
C GLY A 94 18.33 4.30 9.26
N GLY A 95 18.33 3.13 9.91
CA GLY A 95 18.07 1.85 9.26
C GLY A 95 16.58 1.49 9.11
N ALA A 96 15.67 2.36 9.50
CA ALA A 96 14.24 2.14 9.37
C ALA A 96 13.68 2.76 8.10
N LEU A 97 12.63 2.15 7.56
CA LEU A 97 11.86 2.72 6.45
C LEU A 97 10.71 3.55 7.04
N ALA A 98 10.94 4.84 7.21
CA ALA A 98 9.93 5.81 7.62
C ALA A 98 9.48 6.64 6.42
N VAL A 99 8.23 7.07 6.42
CA VAL A 99 7.63 7.77 5.30
C VAL A 99 6.90 9.04 5.72
N ASP A 100 6.78 9.98 4.79
CA ASP A 100 5.81 11.06 4.87
C ASP A 100 4.41 10.48 4.61
N ARG A 101 3.57 10.41 5.64
CA ARG A 101 2.26 9.74 5.57
C ARG A 101 1.32 10.37 4.56
N ASP A 102 1.29 11.69 4.48
CA ASP A 102 0.42 12.39 3.52
C ASP A 102 0.85 12.11 2.08
N ASN A 103 2.13 12.25 1.79
CA ASN A 103 2.65 11.98 0.45
C ASN A 103 2.53 10.51 0.08
N PHE A 104 2.69 9.61 1.04
CA PHE A 104 2.47 8.18 0.84
C PHE A 104 1.02 7.89 0.43
N GLY A 105 0.04 8.42 1.19
CA GLY A 105 -1.39 8.26 0.88
C GLY A 105 -1.76 8.85 -0.48
N LYS A 106 -1.25 10.03 -0.79
CA LYS A 106 -1.44 10.65 -2.12
C LYS A 106 -0.87 9.78 -3.23
N CYS A 107 0.31 9.23 -3.03
CA CYS A 107 0.99 8.37 -4.00
C CYS A 107 0.18 7.09 -4.28
N ILE A 108 -0.28 6.41 -3.24
CA ILE A 108 -1.13 5.22 -3.37
C ILE A 108 -2.42 5.55 -4.11
N THR A 109 -3.10 6.61 -3.69
CA THR A 109 -4.37 7.04 -4.29
C THR A 109 -4.20 7.33 -5.78
N ALA A 110 -3.14 8.02 -6.17
CA ALA A 110 -2.85 8.33 -7.57
C ALA A 110 -2.58 7.06 -8.40
N LYS A 111 -1.86 6.08 -7.84
CA LYS A 111 -1.53 4.84 -8.55
C LYS A 111 -2.73 3.90 -8.69
N ILE A 112 -3.64 3.88 -7.74
CA ILE A 112 -4.85 3.05 -7.79
C ILE A 112 -5.89 3.66 -8.74
N ASN A 113 -6.03 4.97 -8.77
CA ASN A 113 -6.91 5.66 -9.71
C ASN A 113 -6.22 5.85 -11.06
#